data_f711dd09504e0eca2a25f30e58c492ac
#
_entry.id   f711dd09504e0eca2a25f30e58c492ac
#
_cell.length_a   1.000
_cell.length_b   1.000
_cell.length_c   1.000
_cell.angle_alpha   90.00
_cell.angle_beta   90.00
_cell.angle_gamma   90.00
#
_symmetry.space_group_name_H-M   'P 1'
#
loop_
_entity.id
_entity.type
_entity.pdbx_description
1 polymer ?
#
loop_
_entity_poly.entity_id
_entity_poly.type
_entity_poly.pdbx_seq_one_letter_code
_entity_poly.pdbx_strand_id
1 'polypeptide(L)'
;MKLLFLHFDQISKQVDQNVPRFADNFVQFFATLVALTLMVCVLIPTMIGPFVLATIIYGVEIHYVNIATRDAKREANNDMAPLQSIANEGSNGRVVIRSMHFQNYFEIKFKSAVDRWNHDSYVGLCVTTWAQSVSYILSFFIATCTATFIVTQRTKYDASNAALSLTCVFLFCFFKQSYRLS
;
A
#
# COMPACT_ATOMS: atom_id res chain seq x y z
N MET A 1 11.95 -22.91 25.39
CA MET A 1 12.48 -21.61 25.76
C MET A 1 13.33 -20.94 24.66
N LYS A 2 14.35 -21.59 24.05
CA LYS A 2 15.18 -21.01 22.95
C LYS A 2 14.37 -20.62 21.70
N LEU A 3 13.37 -21.38 21.28
CA LEU A 3 12.53 -21.05 20.11
C LEU A 3 11.65 -19.82 20.34
N LEU A 4 11.16 -19.65 21.55
CA LEU A 4 10.34 -18.48 21.94
C LEU A 4 11.20 -17.20 21.94
N PHE A 5 12.43 -17.29 22.40
CA PHE A 5 13.40 -16.19 22.37
C PHE A 5 13.79 -15.81 20.92
N LEU A 6 14.02 -16.79 20.04
CA LEU A 6 14.32 -16.57 18.63
C LEU A 6 13.13 -15.91 17.90
N HIS A 7 11.91 -16.30 18.23
CA HIS A 7 10.71 -15.69 17.64
C HIS A 7 10.51 -14.24 18.12
N PHE A 8 10.78 -14.00 19.40
CA PHE A 8 10.70 -12.65 19.97
C PHE A 8 11.79 -11.72 19.39
N ASP A 9 13.00 -12.22 19.20
CA ASP A 9 14.11 -11.50 18.58
C ASP A 9 13.84 -11.18 17.09
N GLN A 10 13.21 -12.08 16.35
CA GLN A 10 12.78 -11.83 14.99
C GLN A 10 11.68 -10.77 14.88
N ILE A 11 10.67 -10.84 15.75
CA ILE A 11 9.58 -9.84 15.79
C ILE A 11 10.13 -8.48 16.19
N SER A 12 10.97 -8.42 17.22
CA SER A 12 11.63 -7.18 17.66
C SER A 12 12.46 -6.55 16.53
N LYS A 13 13.28 -7.33 15.84
CA LYS A 13 14.06 -6.85 14.69
C LYS A 13 13.20 -6.37 13.52
N GLN A 14 12.10 -7.03 13.22
CA GLN A 14 11.15 -6.58 12.19
C GLN A 14 10.48 -5.26 12.58
N VAL A 15 10.10 -5.09 13.84
CA VAL A 15 9.51 -3.83 14.33
C VAL A 15 10.56 -2.73 14.30
N ASP A 16 11.76 -2.97 14.82
CA ASP A 16 12.84 -1.98 14.90
C ASP A 16 13.35 -1.53 13.52
N GLN A 17 13.24 -2.36 12.50
CA GLN A 17 13.64 -2.02 11.12
C GLN A 17 12.51 -1.39 10.32
N ASN A 18 11.28 -1.87 10.48
CA ASN A 18 10.15 -1.41 9.67
C ASN A 18 9.60 -0.07 10.16
N VAL A 19 9.53 0.16 11.48
CA VAL A 19 8.99 1.42 12.03
C VAL A 19 9.82 2.63 11.60
N PRO A 20 11.17 2.65 11.70
CA PRO A 20 11.96 3.76 11.18
C PRO A 20 11.82 3.98 9.68
N ARG A 21 11.81 2.90 8.89
CA ARG A 21 11.62 2.99 7.43
C ARG A 21 10.28 3.62 7.06
N PHE A 22 9.20 3.23 7.75
CA PHE A 22 7.89 3.86 7.54
C PHE A 22 7.89 5.33 7.93
N ALA A 23 8.54 5.68 9.04
CA ALA A 23 8.67 7.07 9.48
C ALA A 23 9.46 7.91 8.47
N ASP A 24 10.61 7.42 8.02
CA ASP A 24 11.44 8.08 7.01
C ASP A 24 10.71 8.26 5.68
N ASN A 25 10.05 7.22 5.19
CA ASN A 25 9.25 7.29 3.97
C ASN A 25 8.10 8.30 4.11
N PHE A 26 7.45 8.35 5.27
CA PHE A 26 6.37 9.31 5.54
C PHE A 26 6.87 10.75 5.55
N VAL A 27 7.98 11.02 6.22
CA VAL A 27 8.59 12.36 6.28
C VAL A 27 9.05 12.79 4.89
N GLN A 28 9.72 11.91 4.15
CA GLN A 28 10.19 12.19 2.80
C GLN A 28 9.03 12.46 1.84
N PHE A 29 7.95 11.67 1.92
CA PHE A 29 6.75 11.87 1.13
C PHE A 29 6.11 13.25 1.41
N PHE A 30 5.96 13.59 2.69
CA PHE A 30 5.35 14.85 3.09
C PHE A 30 6.20 16.06 2.66
N ALA A 31 7.51 15.98 2.84
CA ALA A 31 8.44 17.00 2.41
C ALA A 31 8.42 17.21 0.88
N THR A 32 8.40 16.12 0.11
CA THR A 32 8.33 16.17 -1.35
C THR A 32 7.00 16.77 -1.82
N LEU A 33 5.88 16.38 -1.20
CA LEU A 33 4.56 16.90 -1.52
C LEU A 33 4.48 18.42 -1.28
N VAL A 34 4.98 18.89 -0.14
CA VAL A 34 5.03 20.33 0.17
C VAL A 34 5.93 21.08 -0.81
N ALA A 35 7.12 20.56 -1.09
CA ALA A 35 8.07 21.18 -2.02
C ALA A 35 7.48 21.30 -3.44
N LEU A 36 6.86 20.24 -3.96
CA LEU A 36 6.22 20.24 -5.29
C LEU A 36 5.03 21.20 -5.33
N THR A 37 4.22 21.24 -4.28
CA THR A 37 3.07 22.16 -4.18
C THR A 37 3.55 23.61 -4.20
N LEU A 38 4.55 23.95 -3.41
CA LEU A 38 5.13 25.30 -3.38
C LEU A 38 5.71 25.69 -4.75
N MET A 39 6.42 24.76 -5.39
CA MET A 39 7.02 25.01 -6.71
C MET A 39 5.95 25.29 -7.78
N VAL A 40 4.87 24.52 -7.83
CA VAL A 40 3.75 24.75 -8.76
C VAL A 40 3.02 26.07 -8.45
N CYS A 41 2.80 26.41 -7.19
CA CYS A 41 2.17 27.68 -6.80
C CYS A 41 2.98 28.92 -7.21
N VAL A 42 4.31 28.82 -7.14
CA VAL A 42 5.20 29.93 -7.54
C VAL A 42 5.27 30.09 -9.06
N LEU A 43 5.35 28.98 -9.79
CA LEU A 43 5.51 28.99 -11.25
C LEU A 43 4.22 29.38 -11.98
N ILE A 44 3.09 28.85 -11.55
CA ILE A 44 1.79 29.06 -12.22
C ILE A 44 0.67 29.22 -11.15
N PRO A 45 0.45 30.42 -10.64
CA PRO A 45 -0.53 30.65 -9.58
C PRO A 45 -1.97 30.26 -9.97
N THR A 46 -2.32 30.24 -11.25
CA THR A 46 -3.63 29.79 -11.74
C THR A 46 -3.86 28.28 -11.59
N MET A 47 -2.81 27.48 -11.34
CA MET A 47 -2.92 26.03 -11.09
C MET A 47 -3.28 25.67 -9.66
N ILE A 48 -3.33 26.62 -8.74
CA ILE A 48 -3.67 26.37 -7.33
C ILE A 48 -5.06 25.71 -7.22
N GLY A 49 -6.05 26.19 -7.98
CA GLY A 49 -7.43 25.66 -7.96
C GLY A 49 -7.51 24.16 -8.33
N PRO A 50 -7.09 23.76 -9.53
CA PRO A 50 -7.06 22.35 -9.92
C PRO A 50 -6.24 21.46 -8.98
N PHE A 51 -5.13 21.97 -8.44
CA PHE A 51 -4.26 21.20 -7.55
C PHE A 51 -4.91 20.94 -6.19
N VAL A 52 -5.57 21.93 -5.60
CA VAL A 52 -6.33 21.78 -4.36
C VAL A 52 -7.47 20.77 -4.54
N LEU A 53 -8.21 20.86 -5.64
CA LEU A 53 -9.26 19.90 -5.96
C LEU A 53 -8.71 18.45 -6.06
N ALA A 54 -7.61 18.29 -6.77
CA ALA A 54 -6.92 17.00 -6.88
C ALA A 54 -6.50 16.43 -5.52
N THR A 55 -5.94 17.27 -4.64
CA THR A 55 -5.52 16.87 -3.29
C THR A 55 -6.70 16.41 -2.44
N ILE A 56 -7.85 17.07 -2.54
CA ILE A 56 -9.08 16.68 -1.83
C ILE A 56 -9.56 15.31 -2.32
N ILE A 57 -9.64 15.10 -3.64
CA ILE A 57 -10.08 13.83 -4.24
C ILE A 57 -9.15 12.69 -3.79
N TYR A 58 -7.83 12.92 -3.80
CA TYR A 58 -6.87 11.95 -3.30
C TYR A 58 -6.99 11.66 -1.81
N GLY A 59 -7.28 12.68 -0.99
CA GLY A 59 -7.50 12.50 0.44
C GLY A 59 -8.71 11.58 0.72
N VAL A 60 -9.79 11.79 -0.01
CA VAL A 60 -10.99 10.94 0.07
C VAL A 60 -10.68 9.50 -0.37
N GLU A 61 -9.99 9.32 -1.49
CA GLU A 61 -9.58 8.00 -1.98
C GLU A 61 -8.73 7.25 -0.95
N ILE A 62 -7.70 7.91 -0.40
CA ILE A 62 -6.81 7.30 0.61
C ILE A 62 -7.60 6.88 1.85
N HIS A 63 -8.56 7.68 2.30
CA HIS A 63 -9.37 7.35 3.46
C HIS A 63 -10.15 6.04 3.26
N TYR A 64 -10.87 5.90 2.14
CA TYR A 64 -11.63 4.69 1.84
C TYR A 64 -10.75 3.46 1.65
N VAL A 65 -9.64 3.61 0.92
CA VAL A 65 -8.69 2.52 0.69
C VAL A 65 -8.05 2.03 1.99
N ASN A 66 -7.69 2.94 2.88
CA ASN A 66 -7.10 2.56 4.16
C ASN A 66 -8.07 1.75 5.03
N ILE A 67 -9.35 2.10 5.03
CA ILE A 67 -10.38 1.32 5.75
C ILE A 67 -10.47 -0.09 5.17
N ALA A 68 -10.65 -0.20 3.85
CA ALA A 68 -10.79 -1.49 3.17
C ALA A 68 -9.54 -2.38 3.32
N THR A 69 -8.35 -1.81 3.19
CA THR A 69 -7.08 -2.54 3.35
C THR A 69 -6.86 -3.01 4.78
N ARG A 70 -7.21 -2.17 5.76
CA ARG A 70 -7.12 -2.54 7.17
C ARG A 70 -8.03 -3.71 7.51
N ASP A 71 -9.27 -3.67 7.03
CA ASP A 71 -10.25 -4.73 7.31
C ASP A 71 -9.84 -6.05 6.63
N ALA A 72 -9.37 -6.01 5.37
CA ALA A 72 -8.85 -7.19 4.67
C ALA A 72 -7.60 -7.78 5.36
N LYS A 73 -6.66 -6.94 5.82
CA LYS A 73 -5.48 -7.41 6.57
C LYS A 73 -5.86 -8.01 7.93
N ARG A 74 -6.87 -7.47 8.59
CA ARG A 74 -7.35 -8.00 9.87
C ARG A 74 -7.96 -9.39 9.71
N GLU A 75 -8.74 -9.61 8.66
CA GLU A 75 -9.33 -10.91 8.32
C GLU A 75 -8.23 -11.96 8.04
N ALA A 76 -7.31 -11.64 7.14
CA ALA A 76 -6.18 -12.52 6.81
C ALA A 76 -5.30 -12.87 8.04
N ASN A 77 -5.08 -11.92 8.94
CA ASN A 77 -4.33 -12.16 10.18
C ASN A 77 -5.11 -13.05 11.16
N ASN A 78 -6.42 -12.93 11.23
CA ASN A 78 -7.26 -13.76 12.07
C ASN A 78 -7.21 -15.24 11.63
N ASP A 79 -7.17 -15.50 10.32
CA ASP A 79 -7.09 -16.86 9.77
C ASP A 79 -5.67 -17.45 9.79
N MET A 80 -4.65 -16.62 9.97
CA MET A 80 -3.28 -17.10 10.15
C MET A 80 -3.06 -17.80 11.50
N ALA A 81 -3.74 -17.38 12.56
CA ALA A 81 -3.58 -17.96 13.89
C ALA A 81 -4.04 -19.44 13.96
N PRO A 82 -5.22 -19.83 13.45
CA PRO A 82 -5.61 -21.24 13.37
C PRO A 82 -4.66 -22.07 12.50
N LEU A 83 -4.17 -21.53 11.37
CA LEU A 83 -3.21 -22.20 10.51
C LEU A 83 -1.90 -22.52 11.24
N GLN A 84 -1.35 -21.56 11.99
CA GLN A 84 -0.16 -21.76 12.80
C GLN A 84 -0.39 -22.77 13.92
N SER A 85 -1.57 -22.76 14.56
CA SER A 85 -1.93 -23.73 15.59
C SER A 85 -1.93 -25.17 15.05
N ILE A 86 -2.59 -25.39 13.91
CA ILE A 86 -2.64 -26.71 13.25
C ILE A 86 -1.24 -27.16 12.82
N ALA A 87 -0.42 -26.27 12.29
CA ALA A 87 0.96 -26.57 11.90
C ALA A 87 1.81 -26.98 13.12
N ASN A 88 1.67 -26.28 14.25
CA ASN A 88 2.36 -26.62 15.50
C ASN A 88 1.86 -27.94 16.11
N GLU A 89 0.55 -28.16 16.10
CA GLU A 89 -0.04 -29.43 16.54
C GLU A 89 0.48 -30.62 15.70
N GLY A 90 0.52 -30.45 14.37
CA GLY A 90 1.04 -31.44 13.43
C GLY A 90 2.53 -31.75 13.64
N SER A 91 3.33 -30.69 13.89
CA SER A 91 4.76 -30.82 14.14
C SER A 91 5.07 -31.52 15.46
N ASN A 92 4.40 -31.12 16.53
CA ASN A 92 4.60 -31.70 17.88
C ASN A 92 3.98 -33.08 18.01
N GLY A 93 2.81 -33.32 17.38
CA GLY A 93 2.09 -34.60 17.42
C GLY A 93 2.49 -35.62 16.35
N ARG A 94 3.58 -35.37 15.58
CA ARG A 94 3.97 -36.20 14.43
C ARG A 94 4.06 -37.67 14.69
N VAL A 95 4.56 -38.10 15.87
CA VAL A 95 4.68 -39.51 16.26
C VAL A 95 3.31 -40.13 16.51
N VAL A 96 2.43 -39.41 17.23
CA VAL A 96 1.07 -39.86 17.55
C VAL A 96 0.20 -39.94 16.30
N ILE A 97 0.26 -38.95 15.42
CA ILE A 97 -0.48 -38.91 14.17
C ILE A 97 -0.12 -40.11 13.28
N ARG A 98 1.17 -40.48 13.23
CA ARG A 98 1.62 -41.64 12.47
C ARG A 98 1.21 -42.97 13.11
N SER A 99 1.32 -43.09 14.42
CA SER A 99 0.95 -44.36 15.13
C SER A 99 -0.55 -44.65 15.08
N MET A 100 -1.37 -43.59 15.05
CA MET A 100 -2.84 -43.72 15.01
C MET A 100 -3.44 -43.64 13.59
N HIS A 101 -2.61 -43.56 12.55
CA HIS A 101 -3.05 -43.44 11.15
C HIS A 101 -3.97 -42.26 10.85
N PHE A 102 -3.91 -41.17 11.62
CA PHE A 102 -4.71 -39.94 11.41
C PHE A 102 -4.13 -38.96 10.38
N GLN A 103 -3.21 -39.38 9.56
CA GLN A 103 -2.52 -38.54 8.57
C GLN A 103 -3.51 -37.87 7.61
N ASN A 104 -4.46 -38.60 7.05
CA ASN A 104 -5.46 -38.06 6.11
C ASN A 104 -6.36 -36.99 6.75
N TYR A 105 -6.76 -37.21 8.02
CA TYR A 105 -7.57 -36.22 8.73
C TYR A 105 -6.80 -34.90 8.93
N PHE A 106 -5.54 -35.00 9.36
CA PHE A 106 -4.70 -33.82 9.55
C PHE A 106 -4.40 -33.10 8.25
N GLU A 107 -4.19 -33.82 7.16
CA GLU A 107 -3.95 -33.25 5.82
C GLU A 107 -5.18 -32.46 5.34
N ILE A 108 -6.37 -33.00 5.47
CA ILE A 108 -7.63 -32.33 5.09
C ILE A 108 -7.83 -31.07 5.95
N LYS A 109 -7.62 -31.19 7.28
CA LYS A 109 -7.76 -30.07 8.21
C LYS A 109 -6.76 -28.94 7.88
N PHE A 110 -5.50 -29.31 7.59
CA PHE A 110 -4.46 -28.34 7.21
C PHE A 110 -4.76 -27.66 5.88
N LYS A 111 -5.13 -28.43 4.85
CA LYS A 111 -5.53 -27.88 3.54
C LYS A 111 -6.68 -26.89 3.67
N SER A 112 -7.72 -27.24 4.42
CA SER A 112 -8.85 -26.34 4.66
C SER A 112 -8.44 -25.02 5.34
N ALA A 113 -7.51 -25.07 6.30
CA ALA A 113 -6.99 -23.85 6.92
C ALA A 113 -6.12 -23.00 5.98
N VAL A 114 -5.29 -23.67 5.15
CA VAL A 114 -4.48 -23.00 4.11
C VAL A 114 -5.39 -22.34 3.07
N ASP A 115 -6.43 -23.03 2.62
CA ASP A 115 -7.36 -22.51 1.61
C ASP A 115 -8.09 -21.27 2.12
N ARG A 116 -8.51 -21.25 3.38
CA ARG A 116 -9.14 -20.09 4.01
C ARG A 116 -8.19 -18.90 4.07
N TRP A 117 -6.99 -19.11 4.62
CA TRP A 117 -5.98 -18.06 4.69
C TRP A 117 -5.58 -17.52 3.32
N ASN A 118 -5.44 -18.40 2.32
CA ASN A 118 -5.15 -17.99 0.95
C ASN A 118 -6.29 -17.15 0.36
N HIS A 119 -7.54 -17.53 0.60
CA HIS A 119 -8.71 -16.77 0.15
C HIS A 119 -8.68 -15.33 0.69
N ASP A 120 -8.47 -15.16 1.99
CA ASP A 120 -8.48 -13.83 2.61
C ASP A 120 -7.26 -12.99 2.24
N SER A 121 -6.10 -13.63 2.12
CA SER A 121 -4.89 -13.00 1.58
C SER A 121 -5.08 -12.52 0.14
N TYR A 122 -5.76 -13.34 -0.69
CA TYR A 122 -6.08 -12.99 -2.06
C TYR A 122 -7.06 -11.79 -2.14
N VAL A 123 -8.08 -11.77 -1.29
CA VAL A 123 -8.98 -10.60 -1.18
C VAL A 123 -8.21 -9.34 -0.82
N GLY A 124 -7.28 -9.41 0.11
CA GLY A 124 -6.40 -8.29 0.46
C GLY A 124 -5.56 -7.79 -0.71
N LEU A 125 -4.99 -8.71 -1.51
CA LEU A 125 -4.28 -8.38 -2.74
C LEU A 125 -5.19 -7.72 -3.78
N CYS A 126 -6.40 -8.24 -3.98
CA CYS A 126 -7.37 -7.67 -4.90
C CYS A 126 -7.76 -6.23 -4.52
N VAL A 127 -8.03 -5.97 -3.24
CA VAL A 127 -8.34 -4.63 -2.74
C VAL A 127 -7.18 -3.67 -3.00
N THR A 128 -5.95 -4.09 -2.73
CA THR A 128 -4.76 -3.26 -2.96
C THR A 128 -4.55 -2.97 -4.44
N THR A 129 -4.67 -3.98 -5.30
CA THR A 129 -4.51 -3.85 -6.75
C THR A 129 -5.60 -2.97 -7.37
N TRP A 130 -6.86 -3.14 -6.92
CA TRP A 130 -7.97 -2.29 -7.34
C TRP A 130 -7.72 -0.82 -6.96
N ALA A 131 -7.30 -0.58 -5.74
CA ALA A 131 -6.99 0.75 -5.26
C ALA A 131 -5.83 1.41 -6.05
N GLN A 132 -4.82 0.63 -6.42
CA GLN A 132 -3.75 1.10 -7.31
C GLN A 132 -4.29 1.49 -8.69
N SER A 133 -5.15 0.67 -9.28
CA SER A 133 -5.74 0.93 -10.60
C SER A 133 -6.57 2.22 -10.60
N VAL A 134 -7.38 2.46 -9.57
CA VAL A 134 -8.14 3.72 -9.42
C VAL A 134 -7.20 4.91 -9.30
N SER A 135 -6.13 4.80 -8.52
CA SER A 135 -5.11 5.87 -8.37
C SER A 135 -4.42 6.19 -9.70
N TYR A 136 -4.12 5.18 -10.54
CA TYR A 136 -3.54 5.41 -11.88
C TYR A 136 -4.47 6.18 -12.79
N ILE A 137 -5.74 5.77 -12.85
CA ILE A 137 -6.75 6.45 -13.67
C ILE A 137 -6.89 7.91 -13.22
N LEU A 138 -6.98 8.15 -11.92
CA LEU A 138 -7.08 9.50 -11.38
C LEU A 138 -5.84 10.35 -11.69
N SER A 139 -4.64 9.79 -11.55
CA SER A 139 -3.37 10.44 -11.90
C SER A 139 -3.31 10.81 -13.38
N PHE A 140 -3.76 9.91 -14.25
CA PHE A 140 -3.84 10.17 -15.69
C PHE A 140 -4.79 11.32 -16.00
N PHE A 141 -5.97 11.38 -15.40
CA PHE A 141 -6.91 12.49 -15.57
C PHE A 141 -6.32 13.81 -15.14
N ILE A 142 -5.66 13.86 -13.97
CA ILE A 142 -5.03 15.09 -13.47
C ILE A 142 -3.92 15.56 -14.41
N ALA A 143 -3.06 14.65 -14.87
CA ALA A 143 -1.98 14.98 -15.81
C ALA A 143 -2.54 15.52 -17.14
N THR A 144 -3.59 14.89 -17.67
CA THR A 144 -4.25 15.32 -18.92
C THR A 144 -4.90 16.70 -18.76
N CYS A 145 -5.63 16.94 -17.68
CA CYS A 145 -6.22 18.26 -17.39
C CYS A 145 -5.16 19.35 -17.27
N THR A 146 -4.05 19.04 -16.58
CA THR A 146 -2.94 19.99 -16.43
C THR A 146 -2.30 20.30 -17.78
N ALA A 147 -2.02 19.30 -18.60
CA ALA A 147 -1.46 19.48 -19.93
C ALA A 147 -2.37 20.33 -20.84
N THR A 148 -3.67 20.03 -20.85
CA THR A 148 -4.66 20.78 -21.62
C THR A 148 -4.72 22.24 -21.18
N PHE A 149 -4.70 22.49 -19.87
CA PHE A 149 -4.71 23.84 -19.33
C PHE A 149 -3.47 24.64 -19.75
N ILE A 150 -2.28 24.03 -19.69
CA ILE A 150 -1.01 24.65 -20.10
C ILE A 150 -1.06 25.00 -21.59
N VAL A 151 -1.53 24.11 -22.45
CA VAL A 151 -1.66 24.35 -23.89
C VAL A 151 -2.62 25.51 -24.19
N THR A 152 -3.74 25.58 -23.47
CA THR A 152 -4.72 26.68 -23.66
C THR A 152 -4.18 28.03 -23.22
N GLN A 153 -3.30 28.08 -22.24
CA GLN A 153 -2.72 29.29 -21.68
C GLN A 153 -1.31 29.61 -22.23
N ARG A 154 -0.89 28.95 -23.31
CA ARG A 154 0.47 29.04 -23.87
C ARG A 154 0.96 30.46 -24.20
N THR A 155 0.06 31.40 -24.37
CA THR A 155 0.39 32.81 -24.66
C THR A 155 0.84 33.59 -23.42
N LYS A 156 0.57 33.07 -22.21
CA LYS A 156 0.90 33.73 -20.95
C LYS A 156 2.12 33.13 -20.24
N TYR A 157 2.53 31.93 -20.59
CA TYR A 157 3.59 31.19 -19.90
C TYR A 157 4.69 30.76 -20.86
N ASP A 158 5.94 30.92 -20.43
CA ASP A 158 7.10 30.40 -21.15
C ASP A 158 7.11 28.87 -21.22
N ALA A 159 7.64 28.32 -22.31
CA ALA A 159 7.74 26.88 -22.52
C ALA A 159 8.52 26.17 -21.40
N SER A 160 9.50 26.83 -20.79
CA SER A 160 10.28 26.35 -19.67
C SER A 160 9.40 26.11 -18.42
N ASN A 161 8.55 27.08 -18.05
CA ASN A 161 7.66 27.01 -16.91
C ASN A 161 6.55 25.92 -17.11
N ALA A 162 6.09 25.77 -18.35
CA ALA A 162 5.15 24.75 -18.73
C ALA A 162 5.73 23.32 -18.57
N ALA A 163 6.97 23.13 -19.04
CA ALA A 163 7.66 21.85 -18.91
C ALA A 163 7.94 21.48 -17.43
N LEU A 164 8.37 22.47 -16.62
CA LEU A 164 8.60 22.27 -15.19
C LEU A 164 7.32 21.88 -14.45
N SER A 165 6.20 22.56 -14.70
CA SER A 165 4.93 22.27 -14.04
C SER A 165 4.39 20.88 -14.41
N LEU A 166 4.53 20.46 -15.68
CA LEU A 166 4.15 19.12 -16.12
C LEU A 166 5.01 18.05 -15.43
N THR A 167 6.32 18.27 -15.35
CA THR A 167 7.25 17.37 -14.64
C THR A 167 6.90 17.25 -13.16
N CYS A 168 6.54 18.35 -12.49
CA CYS A 168 6.12 18.33 -11.08
C CYS A 168 4.85 17.49 -10.87
N VAL A 169 3.86 17.61 -11.78
CA VAL A 169 2.63 16.80 -11.71
C VAL A 169 2.95 15.33 -11.92
N PHE A 170 3.80 14.96 -12.88
CA PHE A 170 4.24 13.59 -13.10
C PHE A 170 4.99 13.03 -11.89
N LEU A 171 5.91 13.78 -11.30
CA LEU A 171 6.62 13.38 -10.09
C LEU A 171 5.66 13.18 -8.92
N PHE A 172 4.69 14.06 -8.73
CA PHE A 172 3.66 13.91 -7.70
C PHE A 172 2.89 12.60 -7.85
N CYS A 173 2.44 12.28 -9.07
CA CYS A 173 1.74 11.04 -9.37
C CYS A 173 2.63 9.81 -9.14
N PHE A 174 3.91 9.87 -9.54
CA PHE A 174 4.86 8.76 -9.42
C PHE A 174 5.29 8.50 -7.97
N PHE A 175 5.57 9.54 -7.20
CA PHE A 175 5.94 9.41 -5.78
C PHE A 175 4.83 8.80 -4.95
N LYS A 176 3.59 9.18 -5.18
CA LYS A 176 2.42 8.58 -4.52
C LYS A 176 2.35 7.07 -4.74
N GLN A 177 2.71 6.62 -5.94
CA GLN A 177 2.72 5.20 -6.28
C GLN A 177 3.80 4.42 -5.54
N SER A 178 5.01 4.97 -5.45
CA SER A 178 6.14 4.34 -4.76
C SER A 178 5.85 4.11 -3.27
N TYR A 179 5.18 5.05 -2.63
CA TYR A 179 4.82 4.96 -1.20
C TYR A 179 3.82 3.83 -0.89
N ARG A 180 2.96 3.47 -1.83
CA ARG A 180 1.94 2.42 -1.64
C ARG A 180 2.49 1.00 -1.83
N LEU A 181 3.63 0.87 -2.49
CA LEU A 181 4.32 -0.42 -2.75
C LEU A 181 5.29 -0.80 -1.62
N SER A 182 5.65 0.12 -0.77
CA SER A 182 6.51 -0.06 0.41
C SER A 182 5.69 -0.35 1.67
#